data_7fbe3e4176893403e8958673cf70640a
#
_entry.id   7fbe3e4176893403e8958673cf70640a
#
_cell.length_a   1.000
_cell.length_b   1.000
_cell.length_c   1.000
_cell.angle_alpha   90.00
_cell.angle_beta   90.00
_cell.angle_gamma   90.00
#
_symmetry.space_group_name_H-M   'P 1'
#
loop_
_entity.id
_entity.type
_entity.pdbx_description
1 polymer ?
#
loop_
_entity_poly.entity_id
_entity_poly.type
_entity_poly.pdbx_seq_one_letter_code
_entity_poly.pdbx_strand_id
1 'polypeptide(L)'
;MRLALAQLNPVVGDLRGNAERILAAARSASAEGATLLLTPELSLWGYPPRDLLLQPARLALQSAVLDGLVEQLDGLCSLLVGVALPCDDDRAPGLYNGIALVEEGGWRGVARKQLLPSYDVFDERRYFRPGDGPCLLTLAGGERLGLTICEDLWVEDALQRERLAGPDPIAALVEAKPDLLINLAASPFDPGKPVLRRQLAGQAARRLNCPVVYLNQVGGNDELVFDGSSLVVAPDGSTLLELPACREAVQVWDSGDQQQAMAPPSQTPCREELL
;
A
#
# COMPACT_ATOMS: atom_id res chain seq x y z
N MET A 1 -17.38 -5.57 4.74
CA MET A 1 -16.84 -4.47 3.87
C MET A 1 -16.22 -5.09 2.62
N ARG A 2 -16.55 -4.57 1.44
CA ARG A 2 -16.00 -5.06 0.17
C ARG A 2 -14.85 -4.17 -0.28
N LEU A 3 -13.64 -4.71 -0.26
CA LEU A 3 -12.39 -4.04 -0.63
C LEU A 3 -11.95 -4.49 -2.02
N ALA A 4 -11.41 -3.60 -2.82
CA ALA A 4 -10.70 -3.95 -4.04
C ALA A 4 -9.20 -3.72 -3.87
N LEU A 5 -8.41 -4.73 -4.17
CA LEU A 5 -6.96 -4.68 -4.23
C LEU A 5 -6.57 -4.40 -5.69
N ALA A 6 -6.03 -3.21 -5.97
CA ALA A 6 -5.52 -2.86 -7.28
C ALA A 6 -4.00 -2.99 -7.32
N GLN A 7 -3.52 -4.15 -7.71
CA GLN A 7 -2.10 -4.42 -7.97
C GLN A 7 -1.74 -3.82 -9.33
N LEU A 8 -1.18 -2.60 -9.32
CA LEU A 8 -0.93 -1.79 -10.51
C LEU A 8 0.56 -1.72 -10.83
N ASN A 9 0.85 -1.34 -12.10
CA ASN A 9 2.19 -0.99 -12.58
C ASN A 9 2.28 0.53 -12.81
N PRO A 10 2.53 1.33 -11.76
CA PRO A 10 2.62 2.77 -11.90
C PRO A 10 3.92 3.17 -12.59
N VAL A 11 3.84 4.17 -13.48
CA VAL A 11 5.00 4.74 -14.18
C VAL A 11 5.57 5.89 -13.35
N VAL A 12 6.88 5.84 -13.08
CA VAL A 12 7.56 6.86 -12.27
C VAL A 12 7.44 8.25 -12.91
N GLY A 13 6.89 9.20 -12.16
CA GLY A 13 6.71 10.59 -12.56
C GLY A 13 5.50 10.87 -13.46
N ASP A 14 4.75 9.86 -13.89
CA ASP A 14 3.54 10.05 -14.69
C ASP A 14 2.28 10.13 -13.81
N LEU A 15 2.13 11.22 -13.06
CA LEU A 15 1.02 11.38 -12.13
C LEU A 15 -0.36 11.28 -12.80
N ARG A 16 -0.49 11.81 -14.03
CA ARG A 16 -1.76 11.78 -14.76
C ARG A 16 -2.09 10.41 -15.29
N GLY A 17 -1.14 9.74 -15.93
CA GLY A 17 -1.34 8.37 -16.44
C GLY A 17 -1.57 7.37 -15.30
N ASN A 18 -0.89 7.56 -14.14
CA ASN A 18 -1.16 6.75 -12.96
C ASN A 18 -2.56 6.99 -12.39
N ALA A 19 -3.03 8.24 -12.36
CA ALA A 19 -4.41 8.57 -11.95
C ALA A 19 -5.46 7.94 -12.89
N GLU A 20 -5.21 7.92 -14.19
CA GLU A 20 -6.08 7.26 -15.17
C GLU A 20 -6.18 5.74 -14.93
N ARG A 21 -5.04 5.08 -14.62
CA ARG A 21 -5.01 3.66 -14.23
C ARG A 21 -5.79 3.40 -12.93
N ILE A 22 -5.60 4.25 -11.92
CA ILE A 22 -6.32 4.18 -10.65
C ILE A 22 -7.82 4.34 -10.87
N LEU A 23 -8.24 5.30 -11.69
CA LEU A 23 -9.64 5.54 -12.01
C LEU A 23 -10.26 4.36 -12.79
N ALA A 24 -9.51 3.76 -13.72
CA ALA A 24 -9.97 2.56 -14.42
C ALA A 24 -10.18 1.39 -13.45
N ALA A 25 -9.26 1.20 -12.49
CA ALA A 25 -9.40 0.21 -11.42
C ALA A 25 -10.61 0.51 -10.52
N ALA A 26 -10.85 1.79 -10.17
CA ALA A 26 -12.00 2.18 -9.35
C ALA A 26 -13.35 1.88 -10.03
N ARG A 27 -13.45 2.15 -11.33
CA ARG A 27 -14.65 1.83 -12.12
C ARG A 27 -14.90 0.32 -12.16
N SER A 28 -13.86 -0.49 -12.40
CA SER A 28 -13.98 -1.95 -12.38
C SER A 28 -14.39 -2.45 -11.00
N ALA A 29 -13.73 -1.99 -9.96
CA ALA A 29 -14.02 -2.37 -8.57
C ALA A 29 -15.44 -2.00 -8.14
N SER A 30 -15.90 -0.79 -8.47
CA SER A 30 -17.26 -0.34 -8.17
C SER A 30 -18.32 -1.15 -8.90
N ALA A 31 -18.07 -1.53 -10.16
CA ALA A 31 -18.97 -2.41 -10.90
C ALA A 31 -19.12 -3.79 -10.25
N GLU A 32 -18.10 -4.23 -9.51
CA GLU A 32 -18.15 -5.46 -8.69
C GLU A 32 -18.65 -5.23 -7.26
N GLY A 33 -19.08 -3.99 -6.94
CA GLY A 33 -19.65 -3.61 -5.65
C GLY A 33 -18.62 -3.38 -4.54
N ALA A 34 -17.37 -3.08 -4.89
CA ALA A 34 -16.39 -2.63 -3.89
C ALA A 34 -16.79 -1.26 -3.34
N THR A 35 -16.56 -1.05 -2.04
CA THR A 35 -16.80 0.21 -1.34
C THR A 35 -15.51 1.00 -1.10
N LEU A 36 -14.35 0.34 -1.16
CA LEU A 36 -13.05 0.95 -0.98
C LEU A 36 -12.03 0.28 -1.94
N LEU A 37 -11.33 1.10 -2.73
CA LEU A 37 -10.21 0.69 -3.56
C LEU A 37 -8.90 0.98 -2.82
N LEU A 38 -7.97 0.04 -2.89
CA LEU A 38 -6.61 0.16 -2.37
C LEU A 38 -5.64 0.20 -3.55
N THR A 39 -4.63 1.08 -3.50
CA THR A 39 -3.55 1.13 -4.48
C THR A 39 -2.18 1.07 -3.79
N PRO A 40 -1.09 0.69 -4.47
CA PRO A 40 0.23 0.51 -3.86
C PRO A 40 0.83 1.77 -3.23
N GLU A 41 1.92 1.60 -2.48
CA GLU A 41 2.76 2.68 -1.97
C GLU A 41 3.17 3.62 -3.11
N LEU A 42 3.05 4.94 -2.89
CA LEU A 42 3.39 5.99 -3.86
C LEU A 42 2.82 5.73 -5.28
N SER A 43 1.71 5.04 -5.38
CA SER A 43 1.12 4.61 -6.67
C SER A 43 0.79 5.77 -7.60
N LEU A 44 0.55 6.97 -7.07
CA LEU A 44 0.33 8.15 -7.90
C LEU A 44 1.63 8.65 -8.55
N TRP A 45 2.78 8.44 -7.90
CA TRP A 45 4.10 8.85 -8.37
C TRP A 45 4.84 7.77 -9.16
N GLY A 46 4.55 6.49 -8.89
CA GLY A 46 5.44 5.37 -9.18
C GLY A 46 6.63 5.33 -8.22
N TYR A 47 7.17 4.15 -7.95
CA TYR A 47 8.25 3.96 -6.97
C TYR A 47 9.53 3.45 -7.63
N PRO A 48 10.70 4.02 -7.25
CA PRO A 48 10.92 5.18 -6.39
C PRO A 48 10.94 6.51 -7.19
N PRO A 49 10.21 7.56 -6.74
CA PRO A 49 10.15 8.83 -7.47
C PRO A 49 11.42 9.69 -7.33
N ARG A 50 12.27 9.42 -6.34
CA ARG A 50 13.58 10.07 -6.12
C ARG A 50 13.51 11.61 -6.23
N ASP A 51 14.43 12.23 -6.96
CA ASP A 51 14.57 13.70 -7.07
C ASP A 51 13.36 14.40 -7.74
N LEU A 52 12.42 13.65 -8.33
CA LEU A 52 11.16 14.24 -8.81
C LEU A 52 10.36 14.88 -7.68
N LEU A 53 10.50 14.36 -6.45
CA LEU A 53 9.86 14.90 -5.24
C LEU A 53 10.41 16.27 -4.82
N LEU A 54 11.59 16.65 -5.28
CA LEU A 54 12.22 17.96 -5.00
C LEU A 54 11.70 19.07 -5.92
N GLN A 55 10.78 18.76 -6.85
CA GLN A 55 10.23 19.71 -7.81
C GLN A 55 8.87 20.24 -7.33
N PRO A 56 8.75 21.51 -6.86
CA PRO A 56 7.50 22.05 -6.34
C PRO A 56 6.32 21.99 -7.33
N ALA A 57 6.62 22.18 -8.64
CA ALA A 57 5.60 22.09 -9.68
C ALA A 57 4.96 20.69 -9.79
N ARG A 58 5.70 19.62 -9.48
CA ARG A 58 5.16 18.26 -9.47
C ARG A 58 4.31 17.99 -8.22
N LEU A 59 4.67 18.56 -7.09
CA LEU A 59 3.84 18.50 -5.87
C LEU A 59 2.52 19.25 -6.08
N ALA A 60 2.55 20.42 -6.72
CA ALA A 60 1.34 21.15 -7.08
C ALA A 60 0.48 20.35 -8.10
N LEU A 61 1.14 19.66 -9.06
CA LEU A 61 0.44 18.77 -9.99
C LEU A 61 -0.23 17.60 -9.26
N GLN A 62 0.42 17.01 -8.24
CA GLN A 62 -0.19 15.96 -7.42
C GLN A 62 -1.51 16.42 -6.81
N SER A 63 -1.51 17.61 -6.18
CA SER A 63 -2.74 18.16 -5.57
C SER A 63 -3.84 18.32 -6.62
N ALA A 64 -3.54 18.92 -7.76
CA ALA A 64 -4.51 19.10 -8.83
C ALA A 64 -5.03 17.76 -9.41
N VAL A 65 -4.19 16.73 -9.47
CA VAL A 65 -4.59 15.38 -9.91
C VAL A 65 -5.49 14.72 -8.87
N LEU A 66 -5.19 14.88 -7.57
CA LEU A 66 -6.05 14.38 -6.49
C LEU A 66 -7.41 15.08 -6.48
N ASP A 67 -7.45 16.40 -6.68
CA ASP A 67 -8.70 17.15 -6.81
C ASP A 67 -9.53 16.63 -8.00
N GLY A 68 -8.87 16.37 -9.14
CA GLY A 68 -9.52 15.76 -10.31
C GLY A 68 -10.01 14.32 -10.06
N LEU A 69 -9.34 13.55 -9.21
CA LEU A 69 -9.81 12.22 -8.81
C LEU A 69 -11.06 12.31 -7.93
N VAL A 70 -11.16 13.29 -7.03
CA VAL A 70 -12.38 13.53 -6.22
C VAL A 70 -13.59 13.67 -7.13
N GLU A 71 -13.49 14.53 -8.18
CA GLU A 71 -14.58 14.76 -9.12
C GLU A 71 -14.94 13.51 -9.94
N GLN A 72 -13.93 12.71 -10.34
CA GLN A 72 -14.14 11.55 -11.20
C GLN A 72 -14.53 10.27 -10.46
N LEU A 73 -14.35 10.23 -9.14
CA LEU A 73 -14.77 9.12 -8.26
C LEU A 73 -16.20 9.31 -7.72
N ASP A 74 -16.87 10.42 -8.08
CA ASP A 74 -18.26 10.63 -7.67
C ASP A 74 -19.16 9.45 -8.07
N GLY A 75 -19.89 8.91 -7.12
CA GLY A 75 -20.72 7.69 -7.27
C GLY A 75 -19.94 6.38 -7.39
N LEU A 76 -18.62 6.38 -7.26
CA LEU A 76 -17.76 5.19 -7.21
C LEU A 76 -17.31 4.88 -5.78
N CYS A 77 -16.48 3.83 -5.62
CA CYS A 77 -15.89 3.50 -4.34
C CYS A 77 -14.90 4.57 -3.88
N SER A 78 -14.75 4.75 -2.55
CA SER A 78 -13.67 5.53 -1.95
C SER A 78 -12.30 4.91 -2.30
N LEU A 79 -11.22 5.71 -2.18
CA LEU A 79 -9.88 5.29 -2.61
C LEU A 79 -8.85 5.58 -1.50
N LEU A 80 -8.02 4.58 -1.17
CA LEU A 80 -6.75 4.78 -0.48
C LEU A 80 -5.61 4.73 -1.49
N VAL A 81 -4.92 5.87 -1.65
CA VAL A 81 -3.86 6.04 -2.66
C VAL A 81 -2.54 6.43 -2.03
N GLY A 82 -1.46 5.76 -2.47
CA GLY A 82 -0.08 6.10 -2.08
C GLY A 82 0.39 7.40 -2.72
N VAL A 83 0.78 8.39 -1.90
CA VAL A 83 1.13 9.77 -2.29
C VAL A 83 2.29 10.32 -1.48
N ALA A 84 2.85 11.47 -1.91
CA ALA A 84 3.75 12.28 -1.11
C ALA A 84 2.94 13.36 -0.37
N LEU A 85 2.89 13.32 0.96
CA LEU A 85 2.18 14.29 1.78
C LEU A 85 3.12 15.41 2.23
N PRO A 86 2.73 16.69 2.11
CA PRO A 86 3.55 17.79 2.64
C PRO A 86 3.62 17.73 4.16
N CYS A 87 4.75 18.17 4.71
CA CYS A 87 4.89 18.41 6.15
C CYS A 87 4.24 19.75 6.51
N ASP A 88 3.84 19.88 7.76
CA ASP A 88 3.19 21.09 8.28
C ASP A 88 4.18 22.22 8.61
N ASP A 89 5.49 21.99 8.43
CA ASP A 89 6.55 22.94 8.70
C ASP A 89 7.62 22.96 7.56
N ASP A 90 8.45 24.00 7.54
CA ASP A 90 9.44 24.26 6.49
C ASP A 90 10.76 23.49 6.66
N ARG A 91 10.88 22.56 7.62
CA ARG A 91 12.12 21.80 7.82
C ARG A 91 12.27 20.70 6.77
N ALA A 92 13.45 20.59 6.19
CA ALA A 92 13.79 19.53 5.26
C ALA A 92 14.06 18.17 5.97
N PRO A 93 13.70 17.04 5.35
CA PRO A 93 12.84 16.91 4.17
C PRO A 93 11.40 17.32 4.49
N GLY A 94 10.74 17.97 3.53
CA GLY A 94 9.41 18.57 3.70
C GLY A 94 8.24 17.66 3.34
N LEU A 95 8.45 16.34 3.22
CA LEU A 95 7.44 15.38 2.77
C LEU A 95 7.36 14.16 3.68
N TYR A 96 6.19 13.50 3.67
CA TYR A 96 5.97 12.15 4.15
C TYR A 96 5.63 11.22 2.99
N ASN A 97 6.16 10.00 2.98
CA ASN A 97 5.58 8.91 2.22
C ASN A 97 4.27 8.53 2.91
N GLY A 98 3.14 8.71 2.25
CA GLY A 98 1.84 8.64 2.90
C GLY A 98 0.73 8.02 2.08
N ILE A 99 -0.39 7.87 2.74
CA ILE A 99 -1.66 7.42 2.14
C ILE A 99 -2.65 8.58 2.22
N ALA A 100 -3.30 8.89 1.10
CA ALA A 100 -4.46 9.76 1.07
C ALA A 100 -5.74 8.93 0.93
N LEU A 101 -6.78 9.33 1.66
CA LEU A 101 -8.15 8.92 1.42
C LEU A 101 -8.78 9.94 0.47
N VAL A 102 -9.33 9.45 -0.64
CA VAL A 102 -10.14 10.22 -1.59
C VAL A 102 -11.56 9.68 -1.49
N GLU A 103 -12.48 10.56 -1.19
CA GLU A 103 -13.90 10.25 -0.99
C GLU A 103 -14.77 11.42 -1.48
N GLU A 104 -16.10 11.27 -1.44
CA GLU A 104 -17.00 12.35 -1.77
C GLU A 104 -16.69 13.61 -0.91
N GLY A 105 -16.54 14.73 -1.58
CA GLY A 105 -16.27 16.02 -0.94
C GLY A 105 -14.78 16.37 -0.77
N GLY A 106 -13.83 15.46 -1.05
CA GLY A 106 -12.43 15.82 -1.01
C GLY A 106 -11.43 14.68 -0.78
N TRP A 107 -10.19 15.08 -0.57
CA TRP A 107 -9.14 14.14 -0.15
C TRP A 107 -8.37 14.66 1.07
N ARG A 108 -7.79 13.74 1.83
CA ARG A 108 -6.95 14.06 3.00
C ARG A 108 -5.91 12.98 3.23
N GLY A 109 -4.76 13.38 3.79
CA GLY A 109 -3.75 12.42 4.26
C GLY A 109 -4.26 11.67 5.50
N VAL A 110 -4.12 10.33 5.51
CA VAL A 110 -4.62 9.48 6.59
C VAL A 110 -3.55 8.59 7.20
N ALA A 111 -2.40 8.42 6.55
CA ALA A 111 -1.28 7.67 7.09
C ALA A 111 0.07 8.23 6.60
N ARG A 112 1.11 8.01 7.41
CA ARG A 112 2.49 8.40 7.16
C ARG A 112 3.41 7.22 7.50
N LYS A 113 4.31 6.87 6.58
CA LYS A 113 5.30 5.79 6.78
C LYS A 113 6.23 6.11 7.94
N GLN A 114 6.43 5.14 8.82
CA GLN A 114 7.27 5.32 10.01
C GLN A 114 8.69 4.80 9.80
N LEU A 115 8.84 3.65 9.13
CA LEU A 115 10.13 3.04 8.86
C LEU A 115 10.58 3.36 7.43
N LEU A 116 11.59 4.22 7.31
CA LEU A 116 12.12 4.71 6.03
C LEU A 116 13.40 3.96 5.68
N PRO A 117 13.38 3.04 4.69
CA PRO A 117 14.57 2.34 4.24
C PRO A 117 15.57 3.33 3.61
N SER A 118 16.82 3.25 4.03
CA SER A 118 17.95 4.02 3.51
C SER A 118 19.19 3.13 3.49
N TYR A 119 19.04 1.99 2.87
CA TYR A 119 20.08 0.97 2.66
C TYR A 119 19.96 0.43 1.24
N ASP A 120 21.07 -0.11 0.70
CA ASP A 120 21.17 -0.63 -0.65
C ASP A 120 20.71 0.41 -1.69
N VAL A 121 19.65 0.12 -2.44
CA VAL A 121 19.07 1.01 -3.48
C VAL A 121 18.09 2.03 -2.94
N PHE A 122 17.74 1.95 -1.66
CA PHE A 122 16.77 2.83 -1.02
C PHE A 122 17.45 4.04 -0.37
N ASP A 123 16.85 5.21 -0.57
CA ASP A 123 17.28 6.47 0.06
C ASP A 123 16.07 7.33 0.46
N GLU A 124 15.10 6.70 1.16
CA GLU A 124 13.85 7.40 1.50
C GLU A 124 14.05 8.55 2.48
N ARG A 125 15.03 8.47 3.41
CA ARG A 125 15.30 9.53 4.39
C ARG A 125 15.80 10.84 3.75
N ARG A 126 16.25 10.79 2.52
CA ARG A 126 16.61 11.99 1.74
C ARG A 126 15.38 12.83 1.40
N TYR A 127 14.22 12.20 1.22
CA TYR A 127 13.02 12.82 0.69
C TYR A 127 11.90 12.91 1.71
N PHE A 128 11.84 11.97 2.65
CA PHE A 128 10.73 11.82 3.57
C PHE A 128 11.15 11.89 5.03
N ARG A 129 10.24 12.37 5.86
CA ARG A 129 10.30 12.23 7.32
C ARG A 129 9.55 10.99 7.75
N PRO A 130 9.97 10.35 8.87
CA PRO A 130 9.17 9.31 9.49
C PRO A 130 7.86 9.88 10.05
N GLY A 131 6.79 9.10 9.97
CA GLY A 131 5.52 9.39 10.65
C GLY A 131 5.64 9.30 12.17
N ASP A 132 4.78 10.01 12.89
CA ASP A 132 4.89 10.21 14.33
C ASP A 132 4.20 9.14 15.19
N GLY A 133 3.46 8.20 14.59
CA GLY A 133 2.72 7.18 15.35
C GLY A 133 1.77 6.34 14.51
N PRO A 134 0.98 5.48 15.17
CA PRO A 134 0.08 4.56 14.49
C PRO A 134 -1.01 5.31 13.73
N CYS A 135 -1.32 4.80 12.53
CA CYS A 135 -2.35 5.36 11.67
C CYS A 135 -3.60 4.47 11.74
N LEU A 136 -4.65 4.99 12.36
CA LEU A 136 -5.96 4.35 12.44
C LEU A 136 -6.98 5.22 11.71
N LEU A 137 -7.65 4.65 10.73
CA LEU A 137 -8.73 5.28 9.98
C LEU A 137 -10.05 4.61 10.36
N THR A 138 -11.02 5.41 10.81
CA THR A 138 -12.39 4.93 10.98
C THR A 138 -13.21 5.37 9.79
N LEU A 139 -13.81 4.44 9.08
CA LEU A 139 -14.70 4.71 7.96
C LEU A 139 -16.10 5.13 8.46
N ALA A 140 -16.91 5.68 7.56
CA ALA A 140 -18.28 6.12 7.88
C ALA A 140 -19.18 4.96 8.38
N GLY A 141 -18.90 3.72 7.97
CA GLY A 141 -19.57 2.51 8.46
C GLY A 141 -19.15 2.06 9.86
N GLY A 142 -18.14 2.71 10.45
CA GLY A 142 -17.60 2.38 11.76
C GLY A 142 -16.40 1.43 11.74
N GLU A 143 -16.06 0.86 10.60
CA GLU A 143 -14.91 -0.03 10.45
C GLU A 143 -13.60 0.70 10.74
N ARG A 144 -12.72 0.07 11.49
CA ARG A 144 -11.45 0.62 11.97
C ARG A 144 -10.29 -0.03 11.21
N LEU A 145 -9.66 0.74 10.35
CA LEU A 145 -8.54 0.28 9.51
C LEU A 145 -7.22 0.73 10.12
N GLY A 146 -6.36 -0.22 10.47
CA GLY A 146 -4.94 0.06 10.71
C GLY A 146 -4.25 0.26 9.36
N LEU A 147 -3.48 1.34 9.21
CA LEU A 147 -2.77 1.65 7.97
C LEU A 147 -1.27 1.63 8.20
N THR A 148 -0.55 0.91 7.34
CA THR A 148 0.92 0.82 7.31
C THR A 148 1.42 0.89 5.89
N ILE A 149 2.69 1.23 5.72
CA ILE A 149 3.30 1.37 4.40
C ILE A 149 4.58 0.55 4.33
N CYS A 150 4.60 -0.45 3.47
CA CYS A 150 5.75 -1.27 3.08
C CYS A 150 6.58 -1.74 4.29
N GLU A 151 7.70 -1.06 4.58
CA GLU A 151 8.67 -1.38 5.64
C GLU A 151 8.06 -1.39 7.05
N ASP A 152 6.96 -0.68 7.27
CA ASP A 152 6.25 -0.67 8.56
C ASP A 152 5.76 -2.05 9.01
N LEU A 153 5.63 -3.00 8.07
CA LEU A 153 5.30 -4.39 8.36
C LEU A 153 6.53 -5.24 8.74
N TRP A 154 7.75 -4.75 8.46
CA TRP A 154 9.00 -5.49 8.62
C TRP A 154 9.57 -5.32 10.03
N VAL A 155 8.85 -5.81 11.03
CA VAL A 155 9.16 -5.59 12.45
C VAL A 155 9.42 -6.88 13.23
N GLU A 156 9.43 -8.04 12.58
CA GLU A 156 9.62 -9.35 13.24
C GLU A 156 11.09 -9.78 13.18
N ASP A 157 11.84 -9.56 14.26
CA ASP A 157 13.28 -9.89 14.36
C ASP A 157 13.56 -11.38 14.09
N ALA A 158 12.63 -12.27 14.45
CA ALA A 158 12.78 -13.70 14.22
C ALA A 158 12.74 -14.11 12.73
N LEU A 159 12.18 -13.25 11.87
CA LEU A 159 12.03 -13.51 10.44
C LEU A 159 13.07 -12.78 9.58
N GLN A 160 13.81 -11.84 10.14
CA GLN A 160 14.74 -10.98 9.42
C GLN A 160 16.14 -11.06 10.02
N ARG A 161 17.18 -10.94 9.16
CA ARG A 161 18.57 -10.85 9.63
C ARG A 161 18.86 -9.50 10.27
N GLU A 162 18.30 -8.45 9.71
CA GLU A 162 18.46 -7.08 10.17
C GLU A 162 17.12 -6.35 10.03
N ARG A 163 16.67 -5.75 11.14
CA ARG A 163 15.50 -4.90 11.17
C ARG A 163 15.95 -3.44 11.16
N LEU A 164 15.19 -2.57 10.47
CA LEU A 164 15.40 -1.12 10.61
C LEU A 164 15.18 -0.70 12.06
N ALA A 165 16.15 0.06 12.59
CA ALA A 165 15.99 0.69 13.89
C ALA A 165 14.87 1.72 13.85
N GLY A 166 13.93 1.63 14.80
CA GLY A 166 12.77 2.52 14.87
C GLY A 166 11.63 1.94 15.69
N PRO A 167 10.45 2.56 15.61
CA PRO A 167 9.25 2.08 16.29
C PRO A 167 8.84 0.69 15.77
N ASP A 168 7.87 0.09 16.47
CA ASP A 168 7.12 -1.06 15.98
C ASP A 168 5.69 -0.59 15.65
N PRO A 169 5.37 -0.28 14.37
CA PRO A 169 4.06 0.22 13.97
C PRO A 169 2.94 -0.78 14.24
N ILE A 170 3.23 -2.09 14.23
CA ILE A 170 2.25 -3.13 14.52
C ILE A 170 1.94 -3.17 16.02
N ALA A 171 2.96 -3.12 16.88
CA ALA A 171 2.74 -3.06 18.33
C ALA A 171 1.91 -1.84 18.74
N ALA A 172 2.17 -0.69 18.11
CA ALA A 172 1.42 0.54 18.37
C ALA A 172 -0.07 0.44 18.00
N LEU A 173 -0.45 -0.45 17.09
CA LEU A 173 -1.85 -0.68 16.69
C LEU A 173 -2.59 -1.71 17.56
N VAL A 174 -1.90 -2.48 18.42
CA VAL A 174 -2.53 -3.54 19.23
C VAL A 174 -3.63 -2.98 20.14
N GLU A 175 -3.37 -1.88 20.84
CA GLU A 175 -4.37 -1.24 21.72
C GLU A 175 -5.53 -0.62 20.94
N ALA A 176 -5.24 -0.19 19.72
CA ALA A 176 -6.25 0.39 18.83
C ALA A 176 -7.24 -0.64 18.31
N LYS A 177 -6.91 -1.94 18.33
CA LYS A 177 -7.77 -3.06 17.88
C LYS A 177 -8.44 -2.78 16.54
N PRO A 178 -7.68 -2.66 15.45
CA PRO A 178 -8.27 -2.48 14.12
C PRO A 178 -9.08 -3.72 13.72
N ASP A 179 -10.12 -3.52 12.92
CA ASP A 179 -10.89 -4.61 12.32
C ASP A 179 -10.14 -5.24 11.14
N LEU A 180 -9.22 -4.47 10.54
CA LEU A 180 -8.40 -4.86 9.40
C LEU A 180 -7.09 -4.06 9.41
N LEU A 181 -5.96 -4.70 9.11
CA LEU A 181 -4.71 -4.02 8.78
C LEU A 181 -4.55 -3.95 7.26
N ILE A 182 -4.21 -2.79 6.75
CA ILE A 182 -3.86 -2.56 5.34
C ILE A 182 -2.39 -2.13 5.28
N ASN A 183 -1.58 -2.85 4.51
CA ASN A 183 -0.21 -2.48 4.17
C ASN A 183 -0.12 -2.22 2.67
N LEU A 184 0.15 -0.96 2.29
CA LEU A 184 0.39 -0.57 0.90
C LEU A 184 1.90 -0.56 0.64
N ALA A 185 2.36 -1.30 -0.37
CA ALA A 185 3.78 -1.57 -0.58
C ALA A 185 4.25 -1.34 -2.02
N ALA A 186 5.55 -1.02 -2.12
CA ALA A 186 6.36 -1.08 -3.32
C ALA A 186 7.64 -1.87 -2.96
N SER A 187 7.45 -3.13 -2.62
CA SER A 187 8.51 -4.02 -2.17
C SER A 187 9.12 -4.77 -3.36
N PRO A 188 10.40 -4.55 -3.68
CA PRO A 188 11.05 -5.22 -4.81
C PRO A 188 11.14 -6.72 -4.61
N PHE A 189 11.15 -7.42 -5.74
CA PHE A 189 11.34 -8.86 -5.78
C PHE A 189 12.77 -9.25 -5.39
N ASP A 190 12.87 -10.31 -4.62
CA ASP A 190 14.08 -11.06 -4.33
C ASP A 190 13.66 -12.52 -4.08
N PRO A 191 14.46 -13.52 -4.49
CA PRO A 191 14.17 -14.92 -4.19
C PRO A 191 13.96 -15.14 -2.68
N GLY A 192 12.76 -15.57 -2.29
CA GLY A 192 12.37 -15.75 -0.88
C GLY A 192 11.52 -14.63 -0.31
N LYS A 193 11.54 -13.42 -0.84
CA LYS A 193 10.68 -12.31 -0.36
C LYS A 193 9.18 -12.61 -0.41
N PRO A 194 8.61 -13.27 -1.42
CA PRO A 194 7.18 -13.62 -1.40
C PRO A 194 6.79 -14.49 -0.20
N VAL A 195 7.64 -15.45 0.18
CA VAL A 195 7.43 -16.28 1.38
C VAL A 195 7.55 -15.44 2.64
N LEU A 196 8.57 -14.58 2.72
CA LEU A 196 8.81 -13.72 3.88
C LEU A 196 7.66 -12.72 4.08
N ARG A 197 7.16 -12.08 2.99
CA ARG A 197 6.00 -11.17 3.05
C ARG A 197 4.76 -11.86 3.62
N ARG A 198 4.48 -13.11 3.20
CA ARG A 198 3.38 -13.91 3.74
C ARG A 198 3.57 -14.20 5.23
N GLN A 199 4.79 -14.53 5.65
CA GLN A 199 5.11 -14.77 7.07
C GLN A 199 4.93 -13.50 7.90
N LEU A 200 5.42 -12.35 7.45
CA LEU A 200 5.28 -11.06 8.12
C LEU A 200 3.81 -10.65 8.24
N ALA A 201 3.04 -10.75 7.15
CA ALA A 201 1.60 -10.48 7.17
C ALA A 201 0.86 -11.41 8.14
N GLY A 202 1.21 -12.70 8.16
CA GLY A 202 0.66 -13.68 9.08
C GLY A 202 1.00 -13.40 10.54
N GLN A 203 2.21 -12.91 10.84
CA GLN A 203 2.58 -12.52 12.21
C GLN A 203 1.83 -11.26 12.65
N ALA A 204 1.73 -10.25 11.78
CA ALA A 204 0.95 -9.05 12.06
C ALA A 204 -0.54 -9.39 12.31
N ALA A 205 -1.12 -10.28 11.49
CA ALA A 205 -2.51 -10.74 11.65
C ALA A 205 -2.75 -11.39 13.02
N ARG A 206 -1.83 -12.27 13.45
CA ARG A 206 -1.89 -12.91 14.79
C ARG A 206 -1.73 -11.90 15.92
N ARG A 207 -0.78 -10.94 15.79
CA ARG A 207 -0.54 -9.90 16.81
C ARG A 207 -1.73 -8.97 17.00
N LEU A 208 -2.40 -8.60 15.91
CA LEU A 208 -3.55 -7.70 15.92
C LEU A 208 -4.89 -8.42 16.08
N ASN A 209 -4.91 -9.75 15.92
CA ASN A 209 -6.10 -10.58 15.87
C ASN A 209 -7.14 -10.07 14.84
N CYS A 210 -6.66 -9.62 13.68
CA CYS A 210 -7.49 -9.19 12.56
C CYS A 210 -6.88 -9.60 11.22
N PRO A 211 -7.65 -9.64 10.12
CA PRO A 211 -7.08 -9.88 8.81
C PRO A 211 -6.06 -8.82 8.41
N VAL A 212 -5.12 -9.20 7.52
CA VAL A 212 -4.14 -8.27 6.94
C VAL A 212 -4.22 -8.32 5.42
N VAL A 213 -4.39 -7.16 4.80
CA VAL A 213 -4.22 -6.93 3.37
C VAL A 213 -2.81 -6.43 3.12
N TYR A 214 -2.03 -7.17 2.35
CA TYR A 214 -0.74 -6.75 1.84
C TYR A 214 -0.87 -6.48 0.34
N LEU A 215 -0.84 -5.22 -0.08
CA LEU A 215 -0.96 -4.82 -1.48
C LEU A 215 0.37 -4.29 -1.99
N ASN A 216 0.93 -4.95 -3.00
CA ASN A 216 2.21 -4.60 -3.62
C ASN A 216 2.02 -4.17 -5.09
N GLN A 217 2.91 -3.32 -5.60
CA GLN A 217 2.93 -3.00 -7.02
C GLN A 217 3.58 -4.10 -7.87
N VAL A 218 3.35 -4.05 -9.18
CA VAL A 218 4.08 -4.83 -10.20
C VAL A 218 4.88 -3.91 -11.09
N GLY A 219 5.76 -4.47 -11.92
CA GLY A 219 6.51 -3.78 -12.95
C GLY A 219 7.99 -3.67 -12.62
N GLY A 220 8.66 -2.74 -13.28
CA GLY A 220 10.09 -2.51 -13.10
C GLY A 220 10.44 -1.04 -13.28
N ASN A 221 11.45 -0.59 -12.54
CA ASN A 221 12.05 0.72 -12.70
C ASN A 221 13.52 0.67 -12.31
N ASP A 222 14.40 1.12 -13.20
CA ASP A 222 15.84 0.99 -13.07
C ASP A 222 16.25 -0.48 -12.77
N GLU A 223 16.95 -0.70 -11.66
CA GLU A 223 17.39 -2.02 -11.20
C GLU A 223 16.33 -2.80 -10.39
N LEU A 224 15.17 -2.20 -10.13
CA LEU A 224 14.13 -2.79 -9.30
C LEU A 224 13.07 -3.49 -10.14
N VAL A 225 12.71 -4.69 -9.73
CA VAL A 225 11.57 -5.45 -10.27
C VAL A 225 10.58 -5.68 -9.13
N PHE A 226 9.29 -5.47 -9.41
CA PHE A 226 8.20 -5.65 -8.47
C PHE A 226 7.29 -6.76 -8.96
N ASP A 227 7.15 -7.80 -8.14
CA ASP A 227 6.41 -9.00 -8.49
C ASP A 227 4.91 -8.94 -8.12
N GLY A 228 4.45 -7.90 -7.44
CA GLY A 228 3.11 -7.88 -6.88
C GLY A 228 2.95 -8.94 -5.82
N SER A 229 2.34 -10.08 -6.16
CA SER A 229 2.05 -11.16 -5.19
C SER A 229 1.32 -10.63 -3.96
N SER A 230 0.37 -9.72 -4.20
CA SER A 230 -0.48 -9.14 -3.15
C SER A 230 -1.33 -10.22 -2.52
N LEU A 231 -1.62 -10.09 -1.23
CA LEU A 231 -2.32 -11.16 -0.51
C LEU A 231 -3.21 -10.61 0.62
N VAL A 232 -4.16 -11.44 1.03
CA VAL A 232 -4.94 -11.25 2.25
C VAL A 232 -4.72 -12.46 3.13
N VAL A 233 -4.43 -12.23 4.41
CA VAL A 233 -4.28 -13.29 5.40
C VAL A 233 -5.32 -13.14 6.51
N ALA A 234 -5.78 -14.28 7.03
CA ALA A 234 -6.71 -14.35 8.16
C ALA A 234 -6.00 -14.07 9.50
N PRO A 235 -6.73 -13.85 10.61
CA PRO A 235 -6.15 -13.65 11.93
C PRO A 235 -5.26 -14.80 12.42
N ASP A 236 -5.48 -16.02 11.95
CA ASP A 236 -4.63 -17.20 12.23
C ASP A 236 -3.35 -17.24 11.37
N GLY A 237 -3.25 -16.33 10.38
CA GLY A 237 -2.14 -16.25 9.44
C GLY A 237 -2.29 -17.12 8.20
N SER A 238 -3.42 -17.79 8.00
CA SER A 238 -3.72 -18.51 6.76
C SER A 238 -4.04 -17.54 5.62
N THR A 239 -3.70 -17.92 4.38
CA THR A 239 -3.94 -17.09 3.21
C THR A 239 -5.39 -17.21 2.76
N LEU A 240 -6.10 -16.08 2.67
CA LEU A 240 -7.48 -15.99 2.18
C LEU A 240 -7.53 -15.66 0.68
N LEU A 241 -6.62 -14.81 0.21
CA LEU A 241 -6.52 -14.37 -1.18
C LEU A 241 -5.06 -14.17 -1.54
N GLU A 242 -4.69 -14.50 -2.78
CA GLU A 242 -3.39 -14.18 -3.36
C GLU A 242 -3.58 -13.75 -4.82
N LEU A 243 -3.03 -12.60 -5.20
CA LEU A 243 -3.05 -12.10 -6.56
C LEU A 243 -1.88 -12.69 -7.37
N PRO A 244 -2.03 -12.78 -8.70
CA PRO A 244 -0.99 -13.35 -9.56
C PRO A 244 0.29 -12.53 -9.49
N ALA A 245 1.44 -13.21 -9.57
CA ALA A 245 2.73 -12.56 -9.67
C ALA A 245 2.93 -11.93 -11.06
N CYS A 246 3.73 -10.85 -11.13
CA CYS A 246 4.26 -10.23 -12.33
C CYS A 246 3.20 -9.73 -13.34
N ARG A 247 1.97 -9.47 -12.90
CA ARG A 247 0.92 -8.91 -13.75
C ARG A 247 -0.01 -8.00 -12.96
N GLU A 248 -0.58 -7.01 -13.63
CA GLU A 248 -1.63 -6.18 -13.04
C GLU A 248 -2.89 -7.00 -12.76
N ALA A 249 -3.54 -6.69 -11.65
CA ALA A 249 -4.80 -7.30 -11.27
C ALA A 249 -5.63 -6.37 -10.39
N VAL A 250 -6.94 -6.41 -10.56
CA VAL A 250 -7.91 -5.78 -9.64
C VAL A 250 -8.80 -6.90 -9.12
N GLN A 251 -8.82 -7.09 -7.81
CA GLN A 251 -9.59 -8.17 -7.20
C GLN A 251 -10.40 -7.65 -6.02
N VAL A 252 -11.70 -7.92 -6.03
CA VAL A 252 -12.58 -7.60 -4.91
C VAL A 252 -12.53 -8.74 -3.88
N TRP A 253 -12.40 -8.36 -2.61
CA TRP A 253 -12.46 -9.24 -1.46
C TRP A 253 -13.47 -8.72 -0.43
N ASP A 254 -14.28 -9.61 0.13
CA ASP A 254 -15.24 -9.27 1.17
C ASP A 254 -14.71 -9.69 2.55
N SER A 255 -14.52 -8.72 3.46
CA SER A 255 -14.02 -8.99 4.81
C SER A 255 -14.99 -9.80 5.69
N GLY A 256 -16.27 -9.87 5.32
CA GLY A 256 -17.27 -10.71 5.97
C GLY A 256 -17.27 -12.16 5.50
N ASP A 257 -16.64 -12.46 4.37
CA ASP A 257 -16.58 -13.80 3.80
C ASP A 257 -15.30 -14.53 4.25
N GLN A 258 -15.37 -15.18 5.40
CA GLN A 258 -14.27 -16.01 5.95
C GLN A 258 -14.09 -17.35 5.20
N GLN A 259 -14.93 -17.64 4.20
CA GLN A 259 -14.93 -18.90 3.45
C GLN A 259 -14.47 -18.76 2.00
N GLN A 260 -13.94 -17.63 1.59
CA GLN A 260 -13.34 -17.54 0.26
C GLN A 260 -12.16 -18.53 0.19
N ALA A 261 -12.47 -19.68 -0.41
CA ALA A 261 -11.51 -20.76 -0.54
C ALA A 261 -10.31 -20.27 -1.34
N MET A 262 -9.13 -20.48 -0.76
CA MET A 262 -7.82 -20.31 -1.33
C MET A 262 -7.80 -20.69 -2.83
N ALA A 263 -7.49 -19.73 -3.70
CA ALA A 263 -6.83 -20.09 -4.93
C ALA A 263 -5.51 -20.81 -4.55
N PRO A 264 -5.11 -21.86 -5.24
CA PRO A 264 -3.85 -22.53 -4.92
C PRO A 264 -2.74 -21.50 -4.91
N PRO A 265 -1.76 -21.60 -3.97
CA PRO A 265 -0.68 -20.64 -3.87
C PRO A 265 -0.04 -20.49 -5.25
N SER A 266 0.13 -19.25 -5.71
CA SER A 266 0.86 -18.99 -6.93
C SER A 266 2.25 -19.57 -6.73
N GLN A 267 2.68 -20.41 -7.64
CA GLN A 267 4.05 -20.89 -7.63
C GLN A 267 4.94 -19.65 -7.69
N THR A 268 6.00 -19.63 -6.89
CA THR A 268 7.05 -18.59 -7.00
C THR A 268 7.34 -18.42 -8.49
N PRO A 269 7.29 -17.18 -9.02
CA PRO A 269 7.48 -16.98 -10.45
C PRO A 269 8.75 -17.71 -10.89
N CYS A 270 8.66 -18.53 -11.92
CA CYS A 270 9.82 -19.13 -12.50
C CYS A 270 10.71 -17.99 -13.02
N ARG A 271 12.02 -18.15 -12.93
CA ARG A 271 13.00 -17.18 -13.43
C ARG A 271 12.73 -16.77 -14.89
N GLU A 272 12.03 -17.63 -15.63
CA GLU A 272 11.61 -17.39 -17.02
C GLU A 272 10.39 -16.45 -17.14
N GLU A 273 9.59 -16.26 -16.07
CA GLU A 273 8.45 -15.33 -16.07
C GLU A 273 8.86 -13.89 -15.70
N LEU A 274 10.10 -13.70 -15.23
CA LEU A 274 10.65 -12.40 -14.82
C LEU A 274 11.56 -11.78 -15.89
N LEU A 275 11.84 -12.48 -17.00
CA LEU A 275 12.63 -12.04 -18.16
C LEU A 275 11.72 -11.78 -19.36
#